data_1bd72f4c877fc84b76b5615486c416ed
#
_entry.id   1bd72f4c877fc84b76b5615486c416ed
#
_cell.length_a   1.000
_cell.length_b   1.000
_cell.length_c   1.000
_cell.angle_alpha   90.00
_cell.angle_beta   90.00
_cell.angle_gamma   90.00
#
_symmetry.space_group_name_H-M   'P 1'
#
loop_
_entity.id
_entity.type
_entity.pdbx_description
1 polymer ?
#
loop_
_entity_poly.entity_id
_entity_poly.type
_entity_poly.pdbx_seq_one_letter_code
_entity_poly.pdbx_strand_id
1 'polypeptide(L)'
;MNGQAYKLFVEYYQQTVFGCDFLNKLKRVLWDIVSSRQNVSGEVFWLLVKGLKGLFGFLTIMPLGMESIEAISKYFFLCPVVALAIGLVAGAVGFVSNIFLPDLISGFLVLASIQLLTGFHHLDGLLDLSDAAMARGDTKRRLEVMHDMYTGAAAVASGVIVLALTGLAFGQFSGLDILKAAVVAEVVAKESMVLTAYLGKKPTYKGMGYYVVESMEKKHLKVICSLLLCAVVGFLLVGVYFVFVLAAMAVAVAVLASYANNTLESVTGDVMGATNEINRMIALIMVIAVMV
;
A
#
# COMPACT_ATOMS: atom_id res chain seq x y z
N MET A 1 -9.98 10.07 9.89
CA MET A 1 -10.96 9.19 10.60
C MET A 1 -10.60 9.10 12.07
N ASN A 2 -11.53 9.36 12.97
CA ASN A 2 -11.33 9.17 14.41
C ASN A 2 -11.03 7.67 14.65
N GLY A 3 -10.04 7.33 15.49
CA GLY A 3 -9.63 5.95 15.76
C GLY A 3 -10.79 5.03 16.22
N GLN A 4 -11.88 5.60 16.72
CA GLN A 4 -13.11 4.88 17.06
C GLN A 4 -13.93 4.48 15.82
N ALA A 5 -14.03 5.32 14.81
CA ALA A 5 -14.76 5.02 13.57
C ALA A 5 -14.02 3.95 12.74
N TYR A 6 -12.68 4.00 12.71
CA TYR A 6 -11.85 2.98 12.07
C TYR A 6 -12.01 1.61 12.78
N LYS A 7 -12.02 1.60 14.11
CA LYS A 7 -12.21 0.38 14.89
C LYS A 7 -13.58 -0.26 14.64
N LEU A 8 -14.65 0.53 14.61
CA LEU A 8 -16.02 0.08 14.32
C LEU A 8 -16.17 -0.42 12.87
N PHE A 9 -15.54 0.25 11.91
CA PHE A 9 -15.54 -0.16 10.51
C PHE A 9 -14.82 -1.50 10.32
N VAL A 10 -13.65 -1.68 10.93
CA VAL A 10 -12.89 -2.95 10.90
C VAL A 10 -13.66 -4.07 11.59
N GLU A 11 -14.25 -3.82 12.76
CA GLU A 11 -15.07 -4.82 13.48
C GLU A 11 -16.31 -5.23 12.67
N TYR A 12 -17.01 -4.27 12.03
CA TYR A 12 -18.17 -4.55 11.17
C TYR A 12 -17.79 -5.39 9.94
N TYR A 13 -16.70 -5.05 9.25
CA TYR A 13 -16.22 -5.81 8.09
C TYR A 13 -15.72 -7.21 8.45
N GLN A 14 -15.06 -7.34 9.61
CA GLN A 14 -14.56 -8.62 10.11
C GLN A 14 -15.68 -9.62 10.41
N GLN A 15 -16.82 -9.13 10.88
CA GLN A 15 -17.99 -10.00 11.16
C GLN A 15 -18.78 -10.38 9.92
N THR A 16 -18.78 -9.55 8.87
CA THR A 16 -19.72 -9.69 7.75
C THR A 16 -19.12 -10.47 6.56
N VAL A 17 -17.80 -10.45 6.35
CA VAL A 17 -17.17 -10.94 5.12
C VAL A 17 -16.48 -12.31 5.26
N PHE A 18 -16.04 -12.70 6.47
CA PHE A 18 -15.30 -13.95 6.64
C PHE A 18 -15.82 -14.79 7.80
N GLY A 19 -16.40 -15.95 7.49
CA GLY A 19 -16.75 -16.97 8.48
C GLY A 19 -15.54 -17.40 9.32
N CYS A 20 -15.69 -17.41 10.64
CA CYS A 20 -14.62 -17.56 11.65
C CYS A 20 -13.73 -18.82 11.54
N ASP A 21 -14.14 -19.86 10.84
CA ASP A 21 -13.51 -21.19 10.98
C ASP A 21 -12.21 -21.39 10.19
N PHE A 22 -12.14 -20.86 8.96
CA PHE A 22 -10.93 -20.97 8.12
C PHE A 22 -9.76 -20.18 8.70
N LEU A 23 -10.04 -18.96 9.17
CA LEU A 23 -9.00 -18.07 9.73
C LEU A 23 -8.48 -18.57 11.09
N ASN A 24 -9.33 -19.21 11.90
CA ASN A 24 -8.91 -19.83 13.14
C ASN A 24 -8.03 -21.07 12.90
N LYS A 25 -8.28 -21.80 11.81
CA LYS A 25 -7.43 -22.92 11.39
C LYS A 25 -6.07 -22.44 10.87
N LEU A 26 -6.05 -21.38 10.07
CA LEU A 26 -4.82 -20.76 9.60
C LEU A 26 -4.00 -20.17 10.76
N LYS A 27 -4.67 -19.53 11.72
CA LYS A 27 -4.02 -19.04 12.96
C LYS A 27 -3.35 -20.16 13.75
N ARG A 28 -4.00 -21.33 13.90
CA ARG A 28 -3.40 -22.49 14.59
C ARG A 28 -2.19 -23.05 13.86
N VAL A 29 -2.29 -23.24 12.54
CA VAL A 29 -1.17 -23.77 11.74
C VAL A 29 0.04 -22.82 11.80
N LEU A 30 -0.19 -21.51 11.67
CA LEU A 30 0.88 -20.51 11.81
C LEU A 30 1.44 -20.50 13.24
N TRP A 31 0.60 -20.65 14.25
CA TRP A 31 1.01 -20.71 15.65
C TRP A 31 1.88 -21.95 15.94
N ASP A 32 1.50 -23.13 15.44
CA ASP A 32 2.23 -24.38 15.66
C ASP A 32 3.60 -24.38 14.96
N ILE A 33 3.71 -23.78 13.78
CA ILE A 33 5.00 -23.62 13.06
C ILE A 33 5.95 -22.73 13.84
N VAL A 34 5.43 -21.76 14.55
CA VAL A 34 6.20 -20.69 15.19
C VAL A 34 6.54 -21.02 16.66
N SER A 35 5.74 -21.83 17.37
CA SER A 35 5.94 -22.15 18.79
C SER A 35 7.10 -23.15 19.06
N SER A 36 7.73 -23.71 18.03
CA SER A 36 8.70 -24.81 18.17
C SER A 36 10.17 -24.44 18.28
N ARG A 37 10.57 -23.13 18.38
CA ARG A 37 12.00 -22.75 18.46
C ARG A 37 12.29 -21.67 19.53
N GLN A 38 12.90 -22.09 20.63
CA GLN A 38 13.49 -21.20 21.63
C GLN A 38 15.01 -21.06 21.41
N ASN A 39 15.46 -19.82 21.06
CA ASN A 39 16.83 -19.31 21.20
C ASN A 39 16.83 -17.80 20.86
N VAL A 40 17.89 -17.05 21.18
CA VAL A 40 17.99 -15.59 20.96
C VAL A 40 17.70 -15.18 19.50
N SER A 41 18.02 -16.03 18.53
CA SER A 41 17.57 -15.90 17.13
C SER A 41 16.05 -16.06 17.00
N GLY A 42 15.40 -16.76 17.92
CA GLY A 42 13.97 -16.94 18.00
C GLY A 42 13.22 -15.67 18.40
N GLU A 43 13.72 -14.88 19.35
CA GLU A 43 13.05 -13.66 19.79
C GLU A 43 12.99 -12.60 18.69
N VAL A 44 14.08 -12.40 17.94
CA VAL A 44 14.10 -11.48 16.78
C VAL A 44 13.15 -11.97 15.69
N PHE A 45 13.16 -13.26 15.39
CA PHE A 45 12.22 -13.86 14.43
C PHE A 45 10.76 -13.67 14.86
N TRP A 46 10.45 -13.91 16.13
CA TRP A 46 9.11 -13.69 16.70
C TRP A 46 8.65 -12.23 16.60
N LEU A 47 9.53 -11.29 16.90
CA LEU A 47 9.24 -9.86 16.79
C LEU A 47 8.94 -9.46 15.33
N LEU A 48 9.70 -10.00 14.37
CA LEU A 48 9.45 -9.78 12.94
C LEU A 48 8.12 -10.38 12.49
N VAL A 49 7.82 -11.63 12.91
CA VAL A 49 6.53 -12.29 12.59
C VAL A 49 5.36 -11.52 13.18
N LYS A 50 5.49 -11.05 14.44
CA LYS A 50 4.49 -10.20 15.08
C LYS A 50 4.31 -8.87 14.34
N GLY A 51 5.40 -8.25 13.94
CA GLY A 51 5.39 -7.02 13.15
C GLY A 51 4.74 -7.19 11.78
N LEU A 52 5.09 -8.27 11.05
CA LEU A 52 4.46 -8.60 9.78
C LEU A 52 2.97 -8.88 9.93
N LYS A 53 2.58 -9.66 10.94
CA LYS A 53 1.16 -9.92 11.24
C LYS A 53 0.40 -8.62 11.47
N GLY A 54 0.97 -7.69 12.25
CA GLY A 54 0.40 -6.36 12.46
C GLY A 54 0.27 -5.56 11.18
N LEU A 55 1.30 -5.58 10.31
CA LEU A 55 1.26 -4.92 9.01
C LEU A 55 0.21 -5.51 8.06
N PHE A 56 0.07 -6.85 8.02
CA PHE A 56 -0.99 -7.48 7.24
C PHE A 56 -2.37 -7.06 7.71
N GLY A 57 -2.63 -7.05 9.02
CA GLY A 57 -3.90 -6.58 9.57
C GLY A 57 -4.14 -5.08 9.36
N PHE A 58 -3.08 -4.30 9.21
CA PHE A 58 -3.14 -2.86 8.98
C PHE A 58 -3.33 -2.49 7.50
N LEU A 59 -2.63 -3.18 6.59
CA LEU A 59 -2.64 -2.88 5.15
C LEU A 59 -3.70 -3.66 4.38
N THR A 60 -4.39 -4.61 5.03
CA THR A 60 -5.40 -5.44 4.40
C THR A 60 -6.63 -5.59 5.29
N ILE A 61 -7.73 -6.06 4.71
CA ILE A 61 -8.95 -6.41 5.45
C ILE A 61 -8.83 -7.69 6.28
N MET A 62 -7.65 -8.35 6.31
CA MET A 62 -7.48 -9.62 7.01
C MET A 62 -7.57 -9.42 8.53
N PRO A 63 -8.44 -10.18 9.25
CA PRO A 63 -8.64 -10.03 10.69
C PRO A 63 -7.51 -10.75 11.48
N LEU A 64 -6.28 -10.31 11.33
CA LEU A 64 -5.12 -10.92 11.99
C LEU A 64 -4.86 -10.41 13.41
N GLY A 65 -5.74 -9.56 13.93
CA GLY A 65 -5.61 -8.89 15.21
C GLY A 65 -4.84 -7.57 15.07
N MET A 66 -5.29 -6.54 15.80
CA MET A 66 -4.69 -5.21 15.76
C MET A 66 -3.67 -5.07 16.89
N GLU A 67 -2.43 -4.79 16.52
CA GLU A 67 -1.44 -4.18 17.41
C GLU A 67 -1.66 -2.65 17.41
N SER A 68 -1.05 -1.95 18.37
CA SER A 68 -1.09 -0.49 18.34
C SER A 68 -0.39 0.05 17.09
N ILE A 69 -0.88 1.16 16.55
CA ILE A 69 -0.26 1.83 15.37
C ILE A 69 1.22 2.12 15.63
N GLU A 70 1.59 2.51 16.85
CA GLU A 70 2.98 2.73 17.26
C GLU A 70 3.83 1.44 17.16
N ALA A 71 3.28 0.29 17.53
CA ALA A 71 4.00 -0.98 17.42
C ALA A 71 4.17 -1.41 15.96
N ILE A 72 3.14 -1.26 15.14
CA ILE A 72 3.12 -1.62 13.71
C ILE A 72 4.09 -0.73 12.93
N SER A 73 4.11 0.58 13.21
CA SER A 73 4.94 1.56 12.49
C SER A 73 6.44 1.21 12.52
N LYS A 74 6.92 0.57 13.58
CA LYS A 74 8.33 0.13 13.69
C LYS A 74 8.75 -0.85 12.58
N TYR A 75 7.78 -1.57 12.00
CA TYR A 75 7.97 -2.57 10.95
C TYR A 75 7.52 -2.09 9.57
N PHE A 76 7.17 -0.80 9.43
CA PHE A 76 6.64 -0.25 8.19
C PHE A 76 7.56 -0.45 6.97
N PHE A 77 8.87 -0.54 7.17
CA PHE A 77 9.85 -0.89 6.14
C PHE A 77 9.64 -2.29 5.52
N LEU A 78 8.81 -3.16 6.13
CA LEU A 78 8.44 -4.47 5.60
C LEU A 78 7.16 -4.43 4.74
N CYS A 79 6.59 -3.26 4.47
CA CYS A 79 5.42 -3.13 3.59
C CYS A 79 5.56 -3.83 2.24
N PRO A 80 6.74 -3.84 1.56
CA PRO A 80 6.91 -4.61 0.32
C PRO A 80 6.71 -6.13 0.48
N VAL A 81 6.91 -6.70 1.69
CA VAL A 81 6.61 -8.12 1.96
C VAL A 81 5.10 -8.37 1.93
N VAL A 82 4.31 -7.45 2.52
CA VAL A 82 2.84 -7.52 2.46
C VAL A 82 2.35 -7.33 1.03
N ALA A 83 3.00 -6.43 0.30
CA ALA A 83 2.72 -6.17 -1.12
C ALA A 83 2.90 -7.41 -2.00
N LEU A 84 3.94 -8.22 -1.75
CA LEU A 84 4.13 -9.50 -2.44
C LEU A 84 2.89 -10.39 -2.31
N ALA A 85 2.35 -10.52 -1.10
CA ALA A 85 1.16 -11.35 -0.88
C ALA A 85 -0.08 -10.77 -1.56
N ILE A 86 -0.30 -9.45 -1.48
CA ILE A 86 -1.42 -8.76 -2.15
C ILE A 86 -1.30 -8.95 -3.66
N GLY A 87 -0.12 -8.67 -4.22
CA GLY A 87 0.15 -8.80 -5.66
C GLY A 87 0.00 -10.23 -6.17
N LEU A 88 0.44 -11.24 -5.40
CA LEU A 88 0.27 -12.64 -5.75
C LEU A 88 -1.22 -13.05 -5.76
N VAL A 89 -1.99 -12.65 -4.75
CA VAL A 89 -3.43 -12.98 -4.69
C VAL A 89 -4.19 -12.30 -5.81
N ALA A 90 -4.00 -11.00 -5.99
CA ALA A 90 -4.68 -10.25 -7.05
C ALA A 90 -4.22 -10.69 -8.46
N GLY A 91 -2.93 -10.94 -8.63
CA GLY A 91 -2.38 -11.46 -9.87
C GLY A 91 -2.89 -12.87 -10.21
N ALA A 92 -3.10 -13.73 -9.20
CA ALA A 92 -3.73 -15.04 -9.40
C ALA A 92 -5.17 -14.90 -9.86
N VAL A 93 -5.93 -13.94 -9.34
CA VAL A 93 -7.28 -13.61 -9.87
C VAL A 93 -7.20 -13.20 -11.33
N GLY A 94 -6.25 -12.34 -11.70
CA GLY A 94 -6.01 -11.94 -13.09
C GLY A 94 -5.65 -13.13 -13.98
N PHE A 95 -4.70 -13.95 -13.55
CA PHE A 95 -4.29 -15.14 -14.28
C PHE A 95 -5.44 -16.12 -14.55
N VAL A 96 -6.23 -16.42 -13.53
CA VAL A 96 -7.39 -17.31 -13.66
C VAL A 96 -8.48 -16.68 -14.53
N SER A 97 -8.77 -15.39 -14.35
CA SER A 97 -9.79 -14.71 -15.15
C SER A 97 -9.40 -14.60 -16.62
N ASN A 98 -8.12 -14.47 -16.97
CA ASN A 98 -7.66 -14.49 -18.36
C ASN A 98 -7.97 -15.79 -19.13
N ILE A 99 -8.23 -16.90 -18.42
CA ILE A 99 -8.62 -18.16 -19.06
C ILE A 99 -10.02 -18.06 -19.70
N PHE A 100 -10.89 -17.21 -19.12
CA PHE A 100 -12.31 -17.18 -19.47
C PHE A 100 -12.77 -15.80 -19.99
N LEU A 101 -12.01 -14.73 -19.71
CA LEU A 101 -12.41 -13.34 -19.95
C LEU A 101 -11.34 -12.60 -20.76
N PRO A 102 -11.74 -11.56 -21.52
CA PRO A 102 -10.80 -10.66 -22.19
C PRO A 102 -9.83 -10.01 -21.19
N ASP A 103 -8.59 -9.75 -21.65
CA ASP A 103 -7.50 -9.19 -20.82
C ASP A 103 -7.91 -7.90 -20.12
N LEU A 104 -8.65 -7.04 -20.80
CA LEU A 104 -9.15 -5.79 -20.23
C LEU A 104 -10.03 -6.02 -18.98
N ILE A 105 -10.95 -6.98 -19.05
CA ILE A 105 -11.83 -7.31 -17.91
C ILE A 105 -10.98 -7.91 -16.78
N SER A 106 -10.06 -8.81 -17.12
CA SER A 106 -9.15 -9.42 -16.15
C SER A 106 -8.27 -8.38 -15.44
N GLY A 107 -7.82 -7.35 -16.18
CA GLY A 107 -7.08 -6.22 -15.60
C GLY A 107 -7.88 -5.44 -14.56
N PHE A 108 -9.16 -5.17 -14.84
CA PHE A 108 -10.04 -4.54 -13.84
C PHE A 108 -10.37 -5.45 -12.67
N LEU A 109 -10.41 -6.77 -12.85
CA LEU A 109 -10.59 -7.73 -11.75
C LEU A 109 -9.35 -7.78 -10.84
N VAL A 110 -8.13 -7.66 -11.39
CA VAL A 110 -6.91 -7.47 -10.58
C VAL A 110 -7.02 -6.22 -9.74
N LEU A 111 -7.34 -5.08 -10.35
CA LEU A 111 -7.49 -3.81 -9.65
C LEU A 111 -8.55 -3.90 -8.54
N ALA A 112 -9.74 -4.44 -8.85
CA ALA A 112 -10.81 -4.62 -7.88
C ALA A 112 -10.37 -5.52 -6.71
N SER A 113 -9.62 -6.60 -7.00
CA SER A 113 -9.08 -7.49 -5.96
C SER A 113 -8.11 -6.77 -5.05
N ILE A 114 -7.21 -5.93 -5.58
CA ILE A 114 -6.29 -5.11 -4.80
C ILE A 114 -7.06 -4.15 -3.88
N GLN A 115 -8.02 -3.41 -4.45
CA GLN A 115 -8.81 -2.43 -3.69
C GLN A 115 -9.63 -3.11 -2.58
N LEU A 116 -10.25 -4.25 -2.87
CA LEU A 116 -10.99 -5.04 -1.87
C LEU A 116 -10.05 -5.58 -0.78
N LEU A 117 -8.90 -6.17 -1.14
CA LEU A 117 -7.92 -6.69 -0.18
C LEU A 117 -7.37 -5.60 0.74
N THR A 118 -7.19 -4.39 0.24
CA THR A 118 -6.68 -3.24 1.01
C THR A 118 -7.77 -2.41 1.67
N GLY A 119 -9.06 -2.78 1.52
CA GLY A 119 -10.19 -2.08 2.13
C GLY A 119 -10.34 -0.63 1.66
N PHE A 120 -9.88 -0.31 0.45
CA PHE A 120 -9.92 1.02 -0.18
C PHE A 120 -9.16 2.13 0.57
N HIS A 121 -8.40 1.81 1.64
CA HIS A 121 -7.74 2.83 2.48
C HIS A 121 -6.77 3.73 1.73
N HIS A 122 -6.04 3.19 0.74
CA HIS A 122 -5.10 3.98 -0.05
C HIS A 122 -5.83 4.85 -1.08
N LEU A 123 -6.93 4.34 -1.63
CA LEU A 123 -7.80 5.11 -2.53
C LEU A 123 -8.43 6.29 -1.80
N ASP A 124 -8.92 6.09 -0.58
CA ASP A 124 -9.43 7.14 0.30
C ASP A 124 -8.40 8.27 0.45
N GLY A 125 -7.15 7.92 0.78
CA GLY A 125 -6.07 8.90 0.87
C GLY A 125 -5.77 9.63 -0.45
N LEU A 126 -5.92 8.98 -1.61
CA LEU A 126 -5.81 9.66 -2.91
C LEU A 126 -6.93 10.70 -3.10
N LEU A 127 -8.16 10.34 -2.74
CA LEU A 127 -9.31 11.21 -2.85
C LEU A 127 -9.15 12.43 -1.94
N ASP A 128 -8.83 12.20 -0.68
CA ASP A 128 -8.65 13.24 0.34
C ASP A 128 -7.51 14.22 -0.03
N LEU A 129 -6.35 13.67 -0.46
CA LEU A 129 -5.24 14.50 -0.91
C LEU A 129 -5.61 15.33 -2.14
N SER A 130 -6.39 14.78 -3.06
CA SER A 130 -6.79 15.46 -4.29
C SER A 130 -7.70 16.66 -4.01
N ASP A 131 -8.67 16.53 -3.12
CA ASP A 131 -9.53 17.64 -2.72
C ASP A 131 -8.74 18.68 -1.92
N ALA A 132 -7.87 18.26 -1.00
CA ALA A 132 -6.98 19.17 -0.28
C ALA A 132 -6.03 19.94 -1.22
N ALA A 133 -5.53 19.30 -2.29
CA ALA A 133 -4.65 19.92 -3.26
C ALA A 133 -5.34 21.06 -4.05
N MET A 134 -6.61 20.88 -4.38
CA MET A 134 -7.41 21.86 -5.11
C MET A 134 -8.07 22.92 -4.19
N ALA A 135 -8.07 22.68 -2.87
CA ALA A 135 -8.60 23.65 -1.91
C ALA A 135 -7.79 24.94 -1.92
N ARG A 136 -8.50 26.09 -1.92
CA ARG A 136 -7.90 27.40 -1.77
C ARG A 136 -7.74 27.76 -0.30
N GLY A 137 -6.62 28.33 0.06
CA GLY A 137 -6.35 28.77 1.43
C GLY A 137 -4.99 28.31 1.95
N ASP A 138 -4.80 28.44 3.25
CA ASP A 138 -3.59 28.06 3.97
C ASP A 138 -3.53 26.55 4.27
N THR A 139 -2.45 26.10 4.88
CA THR A 139 -2.24 24.71 5.32
C THR A 139 -3.41 24.20 6.19
N LYS A 140 -3.89 25.04 7.11
CA LYS A 140 -4.98 24.67 8.02
C LYS A 140 -6.26 24.32 7.23
N ARG A 141 -6.64 25.19 6.29
CA ARG A 141 -7.83 24.97 5.45
C ARG A 141 -7.70 23.71 4.59
N ARG A 142 -6.52 23.42 4.03
CA ARG A 142 -6.27 22.21 3.24
C ARG A 142 -6.37 20.95 4.10
N LEU A 143 -5.84 20.97 5.32
CA LEU A 143 -5.98 19.86 6.25
C LEU A 143 -7.43 19.65 6.72
N GLU A 144 -8.21 20.74 6.90
CA GLU A 144 -9.65 20.63 7.18
C GLU A 144 -10.39 19.93 6.03
N VAL A 145 -10.10 20.31 4.77
CA VAL A 145 -10.70 19.66 3.59
C VAL A 145 -10.29 18.20 3.50
N MET A 146 -9.02 17.88 3.76
CA MET A 146 -8.50 16.50 3.73
C MET A 146 -9.17 15.58 4.77
N HIS A 147 -9.68 16.13 5.86
CA HIS A 147 -10.37 15.37 6.91
C HIS A 147 -11.91 15.56 6.87
N ASP A 148 -12.44 16.20 5.82
CA ASP A 148 -13.88 16.34 5.63
C ASP A 148 -14.51 15.00 5.21
N MET A 149 -15.76 14.79 5.57
CA MET A 149 -16.52 13.58 5.19
C MET A 149 -17.10 13.67 3.76
N TYR A 150 -16.98 14.81 3.09
CA TYR A 150 -17.52 15.03 1.75
C TYR A 150 -16.45 14.81 0.68
N THR A 151 -16.84 14.15 -0.40
CA THR A 151 -15.98 13.94 -1.57
C THR A 151 -16.25 15.02 -2.59
N GLY A 152 -15.23 15.79 -2.92
CA GLY A 152 -15.31 16.87 -3.89
C GLY A 152 -15.05 16.41 -5.34
N ALA A 153 -15.17 17.35 -6.27
CA ALA A 153 -14.99 17.07 -7.69
C ALA A 153 -13.55 16.65 -8.04
N ALA A 154 -12.55 17.18 -7.33
CA ALA A 154 -11.15 16.83 -7.57
C ALA A 154 -10.86 15.39 -7.14
N ALA A 155 -11.40 14.95 -6.00
CA ALA A 155 -11.32 13.56 -5.55
C ALA A 155 -11.94 12.61 -6.59
N VAL A 156 -13.19 12.87 -7.02
CA VAL A 156 -13.86 12.04 -8.02
C VAL A 156 -13.05 11.96 -9.31
N ALA A 157 -12.60 13.10 -9.83
CA ALA A 157 -11.84 13.15 -11.09
C ALA A 157 -10.51 12.40 -10.99
N SER A 158 -9.72 12.63 -9.93
CA SER A 158 -8.43 11.95 -9.73
C SER A 158 -8.61 10.46 -9.49
N GLY A 159 -9.59 10.06 -8.68
CA GLY A 159 -9.93 8.65 -8.47
C GLY A 159 -10.28 7.93 -9.77
N VAL A 160 -11.18 8.53 -10.58
CA VAL A 160 -11.54 7.97 -11.90
C VAL A 160 -10.33 7.85 -12.81
N ILE A 161 -9.50 8.88 -12.91
CA ILE A 161 -8.31 8.87 -13.79
C ILE A 161 -7.32 7.79 -13.34
N VAL A 162 -6.96 7.76 -12.05
CA VAL A 162 -5.96 6.81 -11.54
C VAL A 162 -6.47 5.37 -11.64
N LEU A 163 -7.72 5.11 -11.25
CA LEU A 163 -8.30 3.76 -11.34
C LEU A 163 -8.46 3.30 -12.79
N ALA A 164 -8.96 4.18 -13.68
CA ALA A 164 -9.12 3.83 -15.08
C ALA A 164 -7.77 3.51 -15.73
N LEU A 165 -6.75 4.37 -15.56
CA LEU A 165 -5.42 4.14 -16.11
C LEU A 165 -4.77 2.88 -15.53
N THR A 166 -4.96 2.61 -14.23
CA THR A 166 -4.44 1.39 -13.59
C THR A 166 -5.12 0.13 -14.15
N GLY A 167 -6.45 0.13 -14.28
CA GLY A 167 -7.21 -0.99 -14.83
C GLY A 167 -6.88 -1.25 -16.30
N LEU A 168 -6.79 -0.18 -17.11
CA LEU A 168 -6.38 -0.25 -18.51
C LEU A 168 -4.95 -0.78 -18.65
N ALA A 169 -4.04 -0.36 -17.76
CA ALA A 169 -2.66 -0.82 -17.77
C ALA A 169 -2.56 -2.31 -17.40
N PHE A 170 -3.27 -2.78 -16.38
CA PHE A 170 -3.34 -4.22 -16.09
C PHE A 170 -3.90 -5.01 -17.27
N GLY A 171 -4.86 -4.47 -18.00
CA GLY A 171 -5.43 -5.09 -19.19
C GLY A 171 -4.50 -5.18 -20.40
N GLN A 172 -3.26 -4.68 -20.32
CA GLN A 172 -2.23 -4.90 -21.33
C GLN A 172 -1.45 -6.22 -21.10
N PHE A 173 -1.66 -6.88 -19.98
CA PHE A 173 -0.95 -8.10 -19.62
C PHE A 173 -1.90 -9.31 -19.65
N SER A 174 -1.39 -10.46 -20.06
CA SER A 174 -2.13 -11.72 -20.09
C SER A 174 -1.33 -12.88 -19.48
N GLY A 175 -2.01 -13.95 -19.12
CA GLY A 175 -1.40 -15.17 -18.59
C GLY A 175 -0.52 -14.88 -17.35
N LEU A 176 0.72 -15.37 -17.36
CA LEU A 176 1.65 -15.15 -16.24
C LEU A 176 2.12 -13.70 -16.11
N ASP A 177 2.04 -12.90 -17.19
CA ASP A 177 2.54 -11.53 -17.15
C ASP A 177 1.60 -10.61 -16.37
N ILE A 178 0.30 -10.87 -16.34
CA ILE A 178 -0.64 -10.11 -15.47
C ILE A 178 -0.34 -10.38 -13.98
N LEU A 179 0.07 -11.60 -13.63
CA LEU A 179 0.48 -11.94 -12.25
C LEU A 179 1.78 -11.22 -11.88
N LYS A 180 2.80 -11.23 -12.78
CA LYS A 180 4.06 -10.51 -12.56
C LYS A 180 3.82 -8.99 -12.42
N ALA A 181 2.98 -8.43 -13.31
CA ALA A 181 2.60 -7.02 -13.27
C ALA A 181 1.93 -6.63 -11.95
N ALA A 182 1.02 -7.47 -11.43
CA ALA A 182 0.36 -7.23 -10.15
C ALA A 182 1.35 -7.22 -8.98
N VAL A 183 2.29 -8.17 -8.96
CA VAL A 183 3.35 -8.23 -7.93
C VAL A 183 4.24 -6.99 -8.00
N VAL A 184 4.72 -6.64 -9.19
CA VAL A 184 5.60 -5.47 -9.38
C VAL A 184 4.90 -4.18 -8.98
N ALA A 185 3.66 -3.98 -9.43
CA ALA A 185 2.89 -2.79 -9.15
C ALA A 185 2.65 -2.60 -7.64
N GLU A 186 2.29 -3.69 -6.93
CA GLU A 186 2.07 -3.62 -5.48
C GLU A 186 3.35 -3.39 -4.69
N VAL A 187 4.45 -4.07 -5.07
CA VAL A 187 5.74 -3.89 -4.37
C VAL A 187 6.27 -2.47 -4.55
N VAL A 188 6.19 -1.90 -5.75
CA VAL A 188 6.56 -0.49 -6.01
C VAL A 188 5.64 0.47 -5.27
N ALA A 189 4.33 0.22 -5.25
CA ALA A 189 3.36 1.05 -4.54
C ALA A 189 3.65 1.10 -3.03
N LYS A 190 3.92 -0.03 -2.40
CA LYS A 190 4.22 -0.07 -0.96
C LYS A 190 5.62 0.48 -0.64
N GLU A 191 6.61 0.26 -1.52
CA GLU A 191 7.92 0.90 -1.37
C GLU A 191 7.81 2.43 -1.44
N SER A 192 6.98 2.95 -2.33
CA SER A 192 6.74 4.39 -2.44
C SER A 192 6.20 5.00 -1.14
N MET A 193 5.35 4.26 -0.39
CA MET A 193 4.89 4.70 0.93
C MET A 193 6.03 4.79 1.95
N VAL A 194 6.95 3.80 1.94
CA VAL A 194 8.12 3.78 2.83
C VAL A 194 9.03 4.98 2.55
N LEU A 195 9.30 5.25 1.28
CA LEU A 195 10.12 6.39 0.86
C LEU A 195 9.44 7.73 1.18
N THR A 196 8.13 7.84 0.98
CA THR A 196 7.36 9.04 1.31
C THR A 196 7.39 9.31 2.82
N ALA A 197 7.25 8.29 3.64
CA ALA A 197 7.37 8.42 5.10
C ALA A 197 8.79 8.83 5.52
N TYR A 198 9.82 8.30 4.86
CA TYR A 198 11.22 8.64 5.14
C TYR A 198 11.58 10.09 4.79
N LEU A 199 11.03 10.61 3.68
CA LEU A 199 11.25 11.99 3.22
C LEU A 199 10.29 13.00 3.88
N GLY A 200 9.28 12.50 4.58
CA GLY A 200 8.19 13.29 5.13
C GLY A 200 8.54 14.04 6.41
N LYS A 201 7.96 15.24 6.55
CA LYS A 201 7.87 15.91 7.84
C LYS A 201 6.79 15.26 8.69
N LYS A 202 7.07 15.09 9.97
CA LYS A 202 6.15 14.47 10.93
C LYS A 202 4.95 15.40 11.22
N PRO A 203 3.70 14.91 11.17
CA PRO A 203 2.54 15.67 11.61
C PRO A 203 2.63 16.11 13.07
N THR A 204 1.98 17.22 13.40
CA THR A 204 1.93 17.71 14.79
C THR A 204 0.97 16.90 15.67
N TYR A 205 -0.08 16.30 15.07
CA TYR A 205 -1.04 15.47 15.79
C TYR A 205 -0.66 13.99 15.74
N LYS A 206 -0.92 13.27 16.82
CA LYS A 206 -0.60 11.83 16.96
C LYS A 206 -1.64 10.97 16.23
N GLY A 207 -1.41 10.76 14.95
CA GLY A 207 -2.16 9.83 14.10
C GLY A 207 -1.24 8.81 13.45
N MET A 208 -1.74 8.07 12.45
CA MET A 208 -0.97 7.08 11.70
C MET A 208 0.29 7.69 11.09
N GLY A 209 0.16 8.80 10.35
CA GLY A 209 1.30 9.48 9.72
C GLY A 209 2.39 9.84 10.71
N TYR A 210 2.02 10.31 11.92
CA TYR A 210 2.98 10.65 12.98
C TYR A 210 3.89 9.46 13.31
N TYR A 211 3.31 8.32 13.69
CA TYR A 211 4.09 7.16 14.13
C TYR A 211 4.91 6.53 13.00
N VAL A 212 4.36 6.51 11.78
CA VAL A 212 5.06 5.95 10.62
C VAL A 212 6.26 6.83 10.24
N VAL A 213 6.08 8.14 10.09
CA VAL A 213 7.16 9.07 9.78
C VAL A 213 8.23 9.05 10.88
N GLU A 214 7.83 9.09 12.17
CA GLU A 214 8.75 8.98 13.31
C GLU A 214 9.57 7.69 13.27
N SER A 215 8.94 6.57 12.89
CA SER A 215 9.61 5.27 12.83
C SER A 215 10.61 5.14 11.67
N MET A 216 10.46 5.97 10.63
CA MET A 216 11.31 6.00 9.44
C MET A 216 12.35 7.14 9.49
N GLU A 217 12.13 8.16 10.32
CA GLU A 217 13.01 9.31 10.43
C GLU A 217 14.45 8.89 10.72
N LYS A 218 15.41 9.27 9.84
CA LYS A 218 16.84 8.94 9.93
C LYS A 218 17.15 7.43 10.00
N LYS A 219 16.22 6.56 9.61
CA LYS A 219 16.40 5.10 9.63
C LYS A 219 16.87 4.57 8.27
N HIS A 220 18.01 5.08 7.77
CA HIS A 220 18.58 4.73 6.47
C HIS A 220 18.63 3.22 6.19
N LEU A 221 19.08 2.43 7.18
CA LEU A 221 19.20 0.98 7.03
C LEU A 221 17.85 0.31 6.73
N LYS A 222 16.77 0.73 7.41
CA LYS A 222 15.42 0.19 7.16
C LYS A 222 14.98 0.48 5.73
N VAL A 223 15.19 1.72 5.27
CA VAL A 223 14.83 2.14 3.91
C VAL A 223 15.66 1.39 2.87
N ILE A 224 16.97 1.23 3.11
CA ILE A 224 17.84 0.45 2.21
C ILE A 224 17.36 -1.01 2.13
N CYS A 225 17.03 -1.65 3.26
CA CYS A 225 16.52 -3.02 3.26
C CYS A 225 15.20 -3.15 2.50
N SER A 226 14.28 -2.21 2.68
CA SER A 226 13.01 -2.14 1.95
C SER A 226 13.24 -1.99 0.44
N LEU A 227 14.06 -1.00 0.04
CA LEU A 227 14.40 -0.73 -1.34
C LEU A 227 15.12 -1.90 -2.01
N LEU A 228 16.02 -2.58 -1.31
CA LEU A 228 16.69 -3.78 -1.81
C LEU A 228 15.69 -4.91 -2.08
N LEU A 229 14.72 -5.12 -1.20
CA LEU A 229 13.65 -6.10 -1.43
C LEU A 229 12.83 -5.75 -2.67
N CYS A 230 12.40 -4.50 -2.79
CA CYS A 230 11.68 -4.00 -3.98
C CYS A 230 12.53 -4.20 -5.25
N ALA A 231 13.81 -3.82 -5.22
CA ALA A 231 14.72 -3.97 -6.35
C ALA A 231 14.90 -5.43 -6.75
N VAL A 232 15.16 -6.33 -5.80
CA VAL A 232 15.33 -7.77 -6.08
C VAL A 232 14.08 -8.33 -6.77
N VAL A 233 12.89 -8.07 -6.22
CA VAL A 233 11.64 -8.55 -6.82
C VAL A 233 11.45 -7.97 -8.24
N GLY A 234 11.63 -6.68 -8.39
CA GLY A 234 11.43 -6.02 -9.68
C GLY A 234 12.45 -6.48 -10.75
N PHE A 235 13.73 -6.60 -10.40
CA PHE A 235 14.74 -7.11 -11.34
C PHE A 235 14.52 -8.58 -11.71
N LEU A 236 14.01 -9.41 -10.81
CA LEU A 236 13.67 -10.80 -11.13
C LEU A 236 12.46 -10.91 -12.07
N LEU A 237 11.50 -9.98 -12.01
CA LEU A 237 10.26 -10.05 -12.79
C LEU A 237 10.28 -9.23 -14.09
N VAL A 238 11.01 -8.11 -14.13
CA VAL A 238 11.06 -7.16 -15.26
C VAL A 238 12.45 -7.10 -15.91
N GLY A 239 13.46 -7.61 -15.22
CA GLY A 239 14.85 -7.52 -15.68
C GLY A 239 15.45 -6.14 -15.48
N VAL A 240 16.55 -5.84 -16.24
CA VAL A 240 17.32 -4.61 -16.08
C VAL A 240 16.50 -3.33 -16.29
N TYR A 241 15.45 -3.40 -17.06
CA TYR A 241 14.56 -2.26 -17.35
C TYR A 241 13.79 -1.78 -16.11
N PHE A 242 13.76 -2.57 -15.04
CA PHE A 242 13.17 -2.14 -13.76
C PHE A 242 13.83 -0.88 -13.18
N VAL A 243 15.04 -0.54 -13.60
CA VAL A 243 15.71 0.73 -13.22
C VAL A 243 14.87 1.95 -13.60
N PHE A 244 14.16 1.92 -14.73
CA PHE A 244 13.29 3.02 -15.17
C PHE A 244 12.03 3.12 -14.31
N VAL A 245 11.50 1.99 -13.86
CA VAL A 245 10.36 1.95 -12.90
C VAL A 245 10.77 2.59 -11.57
N LEU A 246 11.96 2.22 -11.04
CA LEU A 246 12.49 2.81 -9.82
C LEU A 246 12.75 4.31 -9.96
N ALA A 247 13.28 4.75 -11.10
CA ALA A 247 13.51 6.17 -11.35
C ALA A 247 12.18 6.96 -11.39
N ALA A 248 11.17 6.45 -12.08
CA ALA A 248 9.85 7.08 -12.14
C ALA A 248 9.17 7.13 -10.77
N MET A 249 9.24 6.03 -10.00
CA MET A 249 8.77 5.98 -8.62
C MET A 249 9.48 7.05 -7.76
N ALA A 250 10.81 7.14 -7.84
CA ALA A 250 11.57 8.09 -7.04
C ALA A 250 11.19 9.56 -7.36
N VAL A 251 10.97 9.87 -8.63
CA VAL A 251 10.50 11.20 -9.05
C VAL A 251 9.11 11.48 -8.50
N ALA A 252 8.16 10.56 -8.63
CA ALA A 252 6.80 10.73 -8.12
C ALA A 252 6.78 10.89 -6.60
N VAL A 253 7.55 10.07 -5.88
CA VAL A 253 7.71 10.19 -4.42
C VAL A 253 8.29 11.55 -4.03
N ALA A 254 9.36 11.99 -4.72
CA ALA A 254 9.98 13.30 -4.44
C ALA A 254 9.00 14.46 -4.64
N VAL A 255 8.20 14.42 -5.71
CA VAL A 255 7.17 15.43 -6.00
C VAL A 255 6.09 15.44 -4.91
N LEU A 256 5.53 14.27 -4.58
CA LEU A 256 4.44 14.17 -3.60
C LEU A 256 4.90 14.50 -2.18
N ALA A 257 6.07 14.00 -1.76
CA ALA A 257 6.64 14.33 -0.46
C ALA A 257 7.01 15.81 -0.36
N SER A 258 7.56 16.41 -1.43
CA SER A 258 7.85 17.85 -1.47
C SER A 258 6.57 18.69 -1.38
N TYR A 259 5.54 18.31 -2.14
CA TYR A 259 4.23 18.96 -2.05
C TYR A 259 3.67 18.89 -0.61
N ALA A 260 3.64 17.70 -0.02
CA ALA A 260 3.13 17.53 1.34
C ALA A 260 3.95 18.34 2.37
N ASN A 261 5.28 18.29 2.29
CA ASN A 261 6.17 18.99 3.21
C ASN A 261 6.06 20.53 3.10
N ASN A 262 5.77 21.09 1.90
CA ASN A 262 5.75 22.53 1.67
C ASN A 262 4.33 23.10 1.77
N THR A 263 3.30 22.32 1.45
CA THR A 263 1.91 22.79 1.36
C THR A 263 1.06 22.33 2.54
N LEU A 264 1.27 21.10 3.01
CA LEU A 264 0.56 20.53 4.16
C LEU A 264 1.43 20.53 5.44
N GLU A 265 2.71 20.94 5.32
CA GLU A 265 3.72 20.95 6.39
C GLU A 265 3.98 19.59 7.04
N SER A 266 3.40 18.52 6.51
CA SER A 266 3.53 17.16 7.04
C SER A 266 3.13 16.08 6.03
N VAL A 267 3.63 14.85 6.23
CA VAL A 267 3.19 13.65 5.53
C VAL A 267 2.21 12.88 6.42
N THR A 268 0.95 12.84 5.99
CA THR A 268 -0.13 12.11 6.66
C THR A 268 -0.29 10.68 6.09
N GLY A 269 -1.22 9.89 6.66
CA GLY A 269 -1.62 8.61 6.09
C GLY A 269 -2.17 8.75 4.68
N ASP A 270 -2.93 9.82 4.44
CA ASP A 270 -3.59 10.09 3.17
C ASP A 270 -2.58 10.41 2.05
N VAL A 271 -1.53 11.18 2.39
CA VAL A 271 -0.40 11.42 1.48
C VAL A 271 0.30 10.10 1.11
N MET A 272 0.52 9.21 2.07
CA MET A 272 1.10 7.88 1.80
C MET A 272 0.16 7.03 0.96
N GLY A 273 -1.15 7.06 1.24
CA GLY A 273 -2.17 6.36 0.46
C GLY A 273 -2.23 6.85 -1.00
N ALA A 274 -2.24 8.17 -1.20
CA ALA A 274 -2.17 8.79 -2.52
C ALA A 274 -0.90 8.39 -3.28
N THR A 275 0.24 8.40 -2.58
CA THR A 275 1.54 7.99 -3.17
C THR A 275 1.49 6.53 -3.61
N ASN A 276 0.85 5.64 -2.83
CA ASN A 276 0.64 4.24 -3.18
C ASN A 276 -0.16 4.07 -4.49
N GLU A 277 -1.32 4.71 -4.60
CA GLU A 277 -2.19 4.59 -5.79
C GLU A 277 -1.52 5.16 -7.05
N ILE A 278 -0.90 6.34 -6.94
CA ILE A 278 -0.20 6.99 -8.05
C ILE A 278 1.00 6.14 -8.50
N ASN A 279 1.79 5.60 -7.59
CA ASN A 279 2.97 4.81 -7.96
C ASN A 279 2.61 3.41 -8.46
N ARG A 280 1.48 2.83 -8.04
CA ARG A 280 0.93 1.61 -8.68
C ARG A 280 0.66 1.85 -10.16
N MET A 281 -0.03 2.93 -10.49
CA MET A 281 -0.34 3.34 -11.86
C MET A 281 0.95 3.60 -12.66
N ILE A 282 1.87 4.40 -12.11
CA ILE A 282 3.15 4.73 -12.76
C ILE A 282 3.97 3.47 -13.02
N ALA A 283 4.07 2.55 -12.06
CA ALA A 283 4.82 1.31 -12.20
C ALA A 283 4.32 0.49 -13.39
N LEU A 284 3.00 0.33 -13.51
CA LEU A 284 2.40 -0.41 -14.64
C LEU A 284 2.66 0.28 -15.98
N ILE A 285 2.46 1.58 -16.06
CA ILE A 285 2.73 2.36 -17.28
C ILE A 285 4.20 2.24 -17.70
N MET A 286 5.11 2.32 -16.71
CA MET A 286 6.54 2.18 -16.99
C MET A 286 6.92 0.76 -17.42
N VAL A 287 6.32 -0.28 -16.82
CA VAL A 287 6.55 -1.67 -17.26
C VAL A 287 6.10 -1.84 -18.71
N ILE A 288 4.92 -1.33 -19.08
CA ILE A 288 4.45 -1.35 -20.48
C ILE A 288 5.43 -0.63 -21.39
N ALA A 289 5.85 0.59 -21.03
CA ALA A 289 6.73 1.41 -21.85
C ALA A 289 8.11 0.80 -22.10
N VAL A 290 8.59 -0.07 -21.20
CA VAL A 290 9.90 -0.73 -21.35
C VAL A 290 9.81 -2.13 -21.96
N MET A 291 8.61 -2.70 -22.08
CA MET A 291 8.37 -4.01 -22.71
C MET A 291 7.97 -3.88 -24.20
N VAL A 292 7.59 -2.69 -24.65
CA VAL A 292 7.33 -2.34 -26.05
C VAL A 292 8.62 -1.94 -26.75
#